data_015c66d31185117a2551952f8213092d
#
_entry.id   015c66d31185117a2551952f8213092d
#
_cell.length_a   1.000
_cell.length_b   1.000
_cell.length_c   1.000
_cell.angle_alpha   90.00
_cell.angle_beta   90.00
_cell.angle_gamma   90.00
#
_symmetry.space_group_name_H-M   'P 1'
#
loop_
_entity.id
_entity.type
_entity.pdbx_description
1 polymer ?
#
loop_
_entity_poly.entity_id
_entity_poly.type
_entity_poly.pdbx_seq_one_letter_code
_entity_poly.pdbx_strand_id
1 'polypeptide(L)'
;MRSLERSEDVAHYWGHQYSWIGFDELGAFPDDIPYRQLMACLRSAEPVVCKRVRSSGNPGGPGHSWIKARFVDPAPHGYVPIKDYDTGLERVFIPSRVTDNAVLLSRDPGYVDRLKGVGSPELVRAWLEGDWNAVVGSYFPEFGAHHIARPMRIPHHWLRGIAGDWGSARPFCFLWFAIADGSESYLPKGAMYVYREWYGASAPNVGLRMTVEQVAEGIRERQLGDEPPRYGVLDPACFATDGGPSIAERFAQAGVRFRPADNKRVGKLGAHAGWDLLRNRLVGEDGVPMLYISSVCANLIRTLPLLQHDVRRPEDAATDGEDHAADSLRYAVSSRPWIPAGLPEEPKLTLDFLWQQRERQRAAL
;
A
#
# COMPACT_ATOMS: atom_id res chain seq x y z
N MET A 1 5.68 2.58 35.25
CA MET A 1 5.08 2.66 33.93
C MET A 1 5.09 4.11 33.50
N ARG A 2 5.46 4.44 32.27
CA ARG A 2 5.47 5.80 31.74
C ARG A 2 4.72 5.78 30.41
N SER A 3 3.99 6.85 30.10
CA SER A 3 3.25 6.98 28.85
C SER A 3 4.19 7.34 27.70
N LEU A 4 3.95 6.76 26.53
CA LEU A 4 4.57 7.08 25.25
C LEU A 4 3.43 7.14 24.23
N GLU A 5 2.84 8.30 24.04
CA GLU A 5 1.64 8.46 23.21
C GLU A 5 1.98 8.88 21.78
N ARG A 6 3.10 9.58 21.60
CA ARG A 6 3.56 10.07 20.30
C ARG A 6 5.03 9.74 20.08
N SER A 7 5.42 9.64 18.82
CA SER A 7 6.83 9.39 18.45
C SER A 7 7.79 10.44 19.05
N GLU A 8 7.33 11.67 19.21
CA GLU A 8 8.09 12.79 19.78
C GLU A 8 8.39 12.60 21.28
N ASP A 9 7.55 11.86 22.01
CA ASP A 9 7.71 11.63 23.45
C ASP A 9 8.95 10.80 23.78
N VAL A 10 9.54 10.13 22.80
CA VAL A 10 10.78 9.38 22.95
C VAL A 10 11.92 10.27 23.45
N ALA A 11 11.91 11.56 23.10
CA ALA A 11 12.90 12.51 23.56
C ALA A 11 12.98 12.62 25.10
N HIS A 12 11.88 12.38 25.81
CA HIS A 12 11.80 12.39 27.27
C HIS A 12 12.55 11.22 27.93
N TYR A 13 12.92 10.21 27.14
CA TYR A 13 13.65 9.03 27.60
C TYR A 13 15.15 9.11 27.27
N TRP A 14 15.58 10.08 26.50
CA TRP A 14 16.98 10.23 26.15
C TRP A 14 17.85 10.44 27.40
N GLY A 15 19.01 9.76 27.41
CA GLY A 15 19.87 9.77 28.58
C GLY A 15 19.55 8.71 29.63
N HIS A 16 18.36 8.11 29.62
CA HIS A 16 18.01 7.05 30.55
C HIS A 16 18.76 5.75 30.22
N GLN A 17 18.82 4.85 31.19
CA GLN A 17 19.43 3.54 31.07
C GLN A 17 18.45 2.48 31.60
N TYR A 18 18.12 1.52 30.74
CA TYR A 18 17.21 0.44 31.06
C TYR A 18 17.87 -0.90 30.72
N SER A 19 17.76 -1.89 31.62
CA SER A 19 18.10 -3.28 31.35
C SER A 19 16.94 -4.04 30.73
N TRP A 20 15.72 -3.49 30.83
CA TRP A 20 14.50 -4.05 30.29
C TRP A 20 13.56 -2.93 29.80
N ILE A 21 13.00 -3.13 28.60
CA ILE A 21 11.99 -2.23 28.01
C ILE A 21 10.79 -3.08 27.62
N GLY A 22 9.60 -2.70 28.08
CA GLY A 22 8.33 -3.31 27.67
C GLY A 22 7.50 -2.33 26.87
N PHE A 23 7.08 -2.71 25.66
CA PHE A 23 6.06 -2.00 24.91
C PHE A 23 4.75 -2.76 25.04
N ASP A 24 3.75 -2.10 25.56
CA ASP A 24 2.39 -2.58 25.51
C ASP A 24 1.69 -1.94 24.32
N GLU A 25 0.90 -2.72 23.58
CA GLU A 25 0.25 -2.28 22.34
C GLU A 25 1.20 -1.61 21.33
N LEU A 26 2.29 -2.29 20.97
CA LEU A 26 3.27 -1.79 19.99
C LEU A 26 2.62 -1.37 18.68
N GLY A 27 1.49 -1.99 18.31
CA GLY A 27 0.69 -1.68 17.13
C GLY A 27 0.04 -0.28 17.12
N ALA A 28 0.05 0.44 18.23
CA ALA A 28 -0.43 1.81 18.30
C ALA A 28 0.50 2.81 17.57
N PHE A 29 1.79 2.48 17.40
CA PHE A 29 2.74 3.35 16.70
C PHE A 29 2.70 3.09 15.19
N PRO A 30 2.43 4.10 14.36
CA PRO A 30 2.33 3.95 12.91
C PRO A 30 3.66 3.61 12.23
N ASP A 31 4.78 3.89 12.88
CA ASP A 31 6.14 3.61 12.39
C ASP A 31 7.04 2.99 13.49
N ASP A 32 8.21 2.49 13.10
CA ASP A 32 9.16 1.85 14.01
C ASP A 32 10.11 2.83 14.73
N ILE A 33 9.97 4.14 14.51
CA ILE A 33 10.87 5.17 15.04
C ILE A 33 10.92 5.14 16.57
N PRO A 34 9.79 5.14 17.31
CA PRO A 34 9.82 5.09 18.77
C PRO A 34 10.50 3.81 19.29
N TYR A 35 10.21 2.68 18.66
CA TYR A 35 10.82 1.41 19.01
C TYR A 35 12.34 1.44 18.84
N ARG A 36 12.84 1.88 17.66
CA ARG A 36 14.28 1.93 17.37
C ARG A 36 15.02 2.94 18.23
N GLN A 37 14.43 4.11 18.47
CA GLN A 37 15.07 5.14 19.28
C GLN A 37 15.20 4.75 20.75
N LEU A 38 14.21 4.06 21.32
CA LEU A 38 14.30 3.56 22.69
C LEU A 38 15.30 2.42 22.86
N MET A 39 15.67 1.72 21.77
CA MET A 39 16.77 0.74 21.83
C MET A 39 18.10 1.37 22.27
N ALA A 40 18.33 2.65 21.99
CA ALA A 40 19.53 3.36 22.47
C ALA A 40 19.57 3.52 24.00
N CYS A 41 18.40 3.43 24.64
CA CYS A 41 18.28 3.47 26.12
C CYS A 41 18.45 2.07 26.76
N LEU A 42 18.50 0.99 25.96
CA LEU A 42 18.71 -0.37 26.44
C LEU A 42 20.20 -0.63 26.77
N ARG A 43 20.63 -0.05 27.88
CA ARG A 43 22.01 -0.08 28.32
C ARG A 43 22.08 -0.12 29.85
N SER A 44 23.20 -0.60 30.42
CA SER A 44 23.49 -0.56 31.84
C SER A 44 24.98 -0.39 32.06
N ALA A 45 25.32 0.45 33.00
CA ALA A 45 26.73 0.56 33.50
C ALA A 45 27.07 -0.63 34.41
N GLU A 46 26.06 -1.24 35.03
CA GLU A 46 26.26 -2.41 35.90
C GLU A 46 26.19 -3.70 35.06
N PRO A 47 26.88 -4.76 35.50
CA PRO A 47 26.82 -6.06 34.86
C PRO A 47 25.43 -6.65 35.05
N VAL A 48 24.64 -6.70 33.96
CA VAL A 48 23.32 -7.36 33.92
C VAL A 48 23.37 -8.59 33.03
N VAL A 49 22.77 -9.66 33.49
CA VAL A 49 22.79 -10.95 32.82
C VAL A 49 22.15 -10.88 31.43
N CYS A 50 21.11 -10.09 31.27
CA CYS A 50 20.41 -9.98 30.02
C CYS A 50 19.73 -8.61 29.87
N LYS A 51 20.03 -7.92 28.75
CA LYS A 51 19.27 -6.76 28.32
C LYS A 51 18.25 -7.19 27.26
N ARG A 52 16.98 -6.83 27.43
CA ARG A 52 15.93 -7.31 26.54
C ARG A 52 14.81 -6.30 26.35
N VAL A 53 14.14 -6.41 25.20
CA VAL A 53 12.86 -5.76 24.92
C VAL A 53 11.78 -6.82 24.82
N ARG A 54 10.59 -6.50 25.31
CA ARG A 54 9.37 -7.28 25.13
C ARG A 54 8.31 -6.35 24.56
N SER A 55 7.54 -6.84 23.61
CA SER A 55 6.46 -6.08 23.03
C SER A 55 5.22 -6.95 22.89
N SER A 56 4.07 -6.39 23.24
CA SER A 56 2.77 -6.96 22.94
C SER A 56 2.09 -6.14 21.85
N GLY A 57 1.13 -6.69 21.15
CA GLY A 57 0.32 -6.00 20.16
C GLY A 57 -0.52 -6.96 19.35
N ASN A 58 -1.63 -6.43 18.85
CA ASN A 58 -2.57 -7.16 18.02
C ASN A 58 -2.42 -6.73 16.55
N PRO A 59 -2.72 -7.62 15.58
CA PRO A 59 -2.81 -7.20 14.18
C PRO A 59 -3.96 -6.21 13.97
N GLY A 60 -3.85 -5.34 12.96
CA GLY A 60 -4.92 -4.41 12.55
C GLY A 60 -4.79 -2.99 13.10
N GLY A 61 -3.79 -2.68 13.92
CA GLY A 61 -3.51 -1.31 14.36
C GLY A 61 -2.68 -0.51 13.34
N PRO A 62 -2.46 0.80 13.59
CA PRO A 62 -1.65 1.68 12.72
C PRO A 62 -0.26 1.13 12.41
N GLY A 63 0.35 0.42 13.36
CA GLY A 63 1.67 -0.18 13.23
C GLY A 63 1.70 -1.56 12.58
N HIS A 64 0.57 -2.07 12.14
CA HIS A 64 0.45 -3.42 11.57
C HIS A 64 1.54 -3.73 10.54
N SER A 65 1.75 -2.83 9.59
CA SER A 65 2.64 -3.03 8.45
C SER A 65 4.09 -3.21 8.85
N TRP A 66 4.63 -2.30 9.67
CA TRP A 66 6.02 -2.36 10.06
C TRP A 66 6.30 -3.50 11.05
N ILE A 67 5.33 -3.82 11.94
CA ILE A 67 5.43 -4.96 12.85
C ILE A 67 5.45 -6.26 12.05
N LYS A 68 4.51 -6.41 11.11
CA LYS A 68 4.44 -7.57 10.23
C LYS A 68 5.74 -7.75 9.46
N ALA A 69 6.23 -6.72 8.78
CA ALA A 69 7.47 -6.76 8.01
C ALA A 69 8.70 -7.07 8.88
N ARG A 70 8.74 -6.54 10.12
CA ARG A 70 9.89 -6.70 10.99
C ARG A 70 9.90 -8.03 11.73
N PHE A 71 8.77 -8.50 12.23
CA PHE A 71 8.70 -9.63 13.16
C PHE A 71 8.02 -10.86 12.56
N VAL A 72 7.00 -10.69 11.72
CA VAL A 72 6.16 -11.80 11.26
C VAL A 72 6.64 -12.35 9.92
N ASP A 73 6.77 -11.52 8.89
CA ASP A 73 7.13 -11.98 7.54
C ASP A 73 8.44 -12.77 7.47
N PRO A 74 9.51 -12.41 8.22
CA PRO A 74 10.76 -13.18 8.21
C PRO A 74 10.64 -14.56 8.85
N ALA A 75 9.67 -14.78 9.75
CA ALA A 75 9.40 -16.04 10.42
C ALA A 75 7.90 -16.21 10.70
N PRO A 76 7.06 -16.48 9.70
CA PRO A 76 5.59 -16.43 9.83
C PRO A 76 5.01 -17.41 10.86
N HIS A 77 5.71 -18.51 11.10
CA HIS A 77 5.29 -19.50 12.11
C HIS A 77 5.78 -19.17 13.51
N GLY A 78 6.59 -18.11 13.66
CA GLY A 78 7.15 -17.70 14.95
C GLY A 78 8.23 -18.63 15.49
N TYR A 79 8.70 -18.34 16.71
CA TYR A 79 9.65 -19.12 17.51
C TYR A 79 11.05 -19.28 16.89
N VAL A 80 11.34 -18.64 15.77
CA VAL A 80 12.63 -18.67 15.09
C VAL A 80 13.36 -17.35 15.33
N PRO A 81 14.62 -17.37 15.78
CA PRO A 81 15.43 -16.16 15.92
C PRO A 81 15.65 -15.50 14.54
N ILE A 82 15.33 -14.21 14.46
CA ILE A 82 15.53 -13.38 13.29
C ILE A 82 16.71 -12.45 13.62
N LYS A 83 17.83 -12.62 12.92
CA LYS A 83 19.01 -11.80 13.11
C LYS A 83 18.92 -10.51 12.32
N ASP A 84 19.16 -9.40 12.98
CA ASP A 84 19.35 -8.10 12.36
C ASP A 84 20.84 -7.94 12.00
N TYR A 85 21.15 -7.88 10.72
CA TYR A 85 22.55 -7.88 10.26
C TYR A 85 23.27 -6.56 10.53
N ASP A 86 22.55 -5.45 10.64
CA ASP A 86 23.13 -4.14 10.89
C ASP A 86 23.50 -3.95 12.37
N THR A 87 22.67 -4.46 13.27
CA THR A 87 22.85 -4.30 14.73
C THR A 87 23.41 -5.54 15.42
N GLY A 88 23.36 -6.69 14.76
CA GLY A 88 23.68 -8.00 15.34
C GLY A 88 22.70 -8.52 16.38
N LEU A 89 21.61 -7.78 16.64
CA LEU A 89 20.59 -8.17 17.61
C LEU A 89 19.68 -9.25 17.03
N GLU A 90 19.18 -10.10 17.91
CA GLU A 90 18.18 -11.10 17.57
C GLU A 90 16.80 -10.73 18.11
N ARG A 91 15.77 -11.06 17.34
CA ARG A 91 14.37 -10.90 17.72
C ARG A 91 13.59 -12.17 17.42
N VAL A 92 12.53 -12.42 18.18
CA VAL A 92 11.68 -13.59 17.99
C VAL A 92 10.23 -13.13 17.99
N PHE A 93 9.47 -13.57 17.00
CA PHE A 93 8.03 -13.46 16.98
C PHE A 93 7.43 -14.66 17.77
N ILE A 94 6.53 -14.39 18.68
CA ILE A 94 5.80 -15.39 19.44
C ILE A 94 4.32 -15.21 19.11
N PRO A 95 3.76 -16.03 18.19
CA PRO A 95 2.34 -15.98 17.87
C PRO A 95 1.50 -16.37 19.08
N SER A 96 0.36 -15.72 19.25
CA SER A 96 -0.61 -16.00 20.30
C SER A 96 -2.03 -15.87 19.77
N ARG A 97 -2.92 -16.71 20.24
CA ARG A 97 -4.35 -16.73 19.93
C ARG A 97 -5.14 -16.58 21.21
N VAL A 98 -6.37 -16.11 21.11
CA VAL A 98 -7.27 -16.07 22.27
C VAL A 98 -7.44 -17.43 22.90
N THR A 99 -7.45 -18.50 22.10
CA THR A 99 -7.56 -19.89 22.58
C THR A 99 -6.39 -20.35 23.44
N ASP A 100 -5.23 -19.69 23.36
CA ASP A 100 -4.05 -20.02 24.17
C ASP A 100 -4.19 -19.51 25.61
N ASN A 101 -5.14 -18.58 25.84
CA ASN A 101 -5.41 -18.02 27.18
C ASN A 101 -6.55 -18.79 27.88
N ALA A 102 -6.26 -20.02 28.30
CA ALA A 102 -7.22 -20.86 28.98
C ALA A 102 -7.78 -20.22 30.27
N VAL A 103 -6.99 -19.40 30.97
CA VAL A 103 -7.42 -18.70 32.18
C VAL A 103 -8.49 -17.65 31.85
N LEU A 104 -8.31 -16.87 30.81
CA LEU A 104 -9.31 -15.91 30.38
C LEU A 104 -10.60 -16.59 29.97
N LEU A 105 -10.50 -17.61 29.12
CA LEU A 105 -11.68 -18.34 28.62
C LEU A 105 -12.47 -19.08 29.72
N SER A 106 -11.78 -19.55 30.74
CA SER A 106 -12.45 -20.20 31.87
C SER A 106 -13.15 -19.20 32.80
N ARG A 107 -12.60 -18.01 32.95
CA ARG A 107 -13.17 -16.95 33.82
C ARG A 107 -14.22 -16.10 33.12
N ASP A 108 -14.13 -15.98 31.82
CA ASP A 108 -15.02 -15.18 30.98
C ASP A 108 -15.38 -15.91 29.67
N PRO A 109 -16.30 -16.92 29.76
CA PRO A 109 -16.71 -17.68 28.57
C PRO A 109 -17.34 -16.88 27.48
N GLY A 110 -17.94 -15.70 27.80
CA GLY A 110 -18.57 -14.79 26.83
C GLY A 110 -17.60 -13.87 26.10
N TYR A 111 -16.31 -13.89 26.41
CA TYR A 111 -15.32 -13.00 25.82
C TYR A 111 -15.22 -13.14 24.29
N VAL A 112 -15.16 -14.37 23.79
CA VAL A 112 -15.10 -14.67 22.35
C VAL A 112 -16.32 -14.16 21.61
N ASP A 113 -17.52 -14.31 22.20
CA ASP A 113 -18.75 -13.84 21.54
C ASP A 113 -18.82 -12.31 21.50
N ARG A 114 -18.32 -11.63 22.52
CA ARG A 114 -18.18 -10.17 22.49
C ARG A 114 -17.18 -9.73 21.41
N LEU A 115 -16.05 -10.43 21.25
CA LEU A 115 -15.09 -10.13 20.18
C LEU A 115 -15.70 -10.31 18.79
N LYS A 116 -16.58 -11.26 18.57
CA LYS A 116 -17.29 -11.42 17.29
C LYS A 116 -18.16 -10.22 16.94
N GLY A 117 -18.58 -9.44 17.92
CA GLY A 117 -19.39 -8.24 17.76
C GLY A 117 -18.59 -6.92 17.59
N VAL A 118 -17.25 -6.97 17.62
CA VAL A 118 -16.42 -5.73 17.67
C VAL A 118 -16.28 -5.02 16.32
N GLY A 119 -16.50 -5.71 15.19
CA GLY A 119 -16.31 -5.08 13.90
C GLY A 119 -16.40 -6.04 12.72
N SER A 120 -15.60 -5.77 11.67
CA SER A 120 -15.61 -6.60 10.46
C SER A 120 -15.10 -8.03 10.74
N PRO A 121 -15.49 -9.01 9.89
CA PRO A 121 -14.99 -10.39 9.99
C PRO A 121 -13.46 -10.47 10.00
N GLU A 122 -12.78 -9.57 9.28
CA GLU A 122 -11.31 -9.48 9.23
C GLU A 122 -10.74 -9.06 10.58
N LEU A 123 -11.34 -8.08 11.25
CA LEU A 123 -10.94 -7.63 12.59
C LEU A 123 -11.13 -8.75 13.61
N VAL A 124 -12.26 -9.42 13.55
CA VAL A 124 -12.56 -10.57 14.42
C VAL A 124 -11.51 -11.65 14.24
N ARG A 125 -11.18 -12.01 13.00
CA ARG A 125 -10.14 -13.01 12.69
C ARG A 125 -8.76 -12.54 13.14
N ALA A 126 -8.40 -11.28 12.88
CA ALA A 126 -7.14 -10.70 13.33
C ALA A 126 -6.95 -10.86 14.84
N TRP A 127 -7.97 -10.56 15.62
CA TRP A 127 -7.87 -10.57 17.08
C TRP A 127 -8.06 -11.95 17.71
N LEU A 128 -8.94 -12.80 17.16
CA LEU A 128 -9.15 -14.15 17.69
C LEU A 128 -8.00 -15.10 17.36
N GLU A 129 -7.50 -15.02 16.12
CA GLU A 129 -6.52 -15.96 15.59
C GLU A 129 -5.09 -15.41 15.57
N GLY A 130 -4.91 -14.11 15.87
CA GLY A 130 -3.63 -13.44 15.72
C GLY A 130 -3.18 -13.40 14.26
N ASP A 131 -4.15 -13.27 13.32
CA ASP A 131 -3.88 -13.32 11.88
C ASP A 131 -3.33 -11.99 11.36
N TRP A 132 -2.04 -11.93 11.17
CA TRP A 132 -1.33 -10.78 10.60
C TRP A 132 -1.54 -10.62 9.08
N ASN A 133 -2.26 -11.51 8.43
CA ASN A 133 -2.67 -11.35 7.03
C ASN A 133 -4.08 -10.77 6.91
N ALA A 134 -4.83 -10.71 8.01
CA ALA A 134 -6.11 -10.04 8.05
C ALA A 134 -5.90 -8.52 8.10
N VAL A 135 -6.20 -7.83 7.00
CA VAL A 135 -6.08 -6.38 6.92
C VAL A 135 -7.40 -5.74 7.31
N VAL A 136 -7.43 -5.13 8.48
CA VAL A 136 -8.61 -4.46 9.02
C VAL A 136 -8.72 -3.06 8.46
N GLY A 137 -9.90 -2.69 7.97
CA GLY A 137 -10.13 -1.36 7.44
C GLY A 137 -9.42 -1.07 6.12
N SER A 138 -9.05 -2.13 5.37
CA SER A 138 -8.46 -1.95 4.04
C SER A 138 -9.38 -1.13 3.15
N TYR A 139 -8.80 -0.18 2.45
CA TYR A 139 -9.50 0.61 1.44
C TYR A 139 -9.92 -0.25 0.23
N PHE A 140 -9.15 -1.32 -0.05
CA PHE A 140 -9.43 -2.31 -1.10
C PHE A 140 -9.56 -3.73 -0.52
N PRO A 141 -10.65 -4.04 0.20
CA PRO A 141 -10.88 -5.37 0.75
C PRO A 141 -11.04 -6.44 -0.34
N GLU A 142 -11.33 -6.01 -1.58
CA GLU A 142 -11.47 -6.89 -2.74
C GLU A 142 -10.13 -7.48 -3.19
N PHE A 143 -8.99 -6.82 -2.86
CA PHE A 143 -7.67 -7.29 -3.26
C PHE A 143 -7.27 -8.56 -2.50
N GLY A 144 -6.85 -9.57 -3.23
CA GLY A 144 -6.45 -10.86 -2.64
C GLY A 144 -5.56 -11.70 -3.54
N ALA A 145 -5.27 -12.92 -3.13
CA ALA A 145 -4.35 -13.83 -3.81
C ALA A 145 -4.73 -14.13 -5.27
N HIS A 146 -6.02 -14.04 -5.61
CA HIS A 146 -6.52 -14.26 -6.96
C HIS A 146 -6.15 -13.15 -7.96
N HIS A 147 -5.68 -12.00 -7.47
CA HIS A 147 -5.10 -10.93 -8.29
C HIS A 147 -3.59 -11.12 -8.53
N ILE A 148 -2.95 -12.03 -7.81
CA ILE A 148 -1.50 -12.23 -7.91
C ILE A 148 -1.22 -13.31 -8.92
N ALA A 149 -0.57 -12.92 -10.01
CA ALA A 149 -0.19 -13.84 -11.09
C ALA A 149 1.31 -14.20 -11.03
N ARG A 150 1.64 -15.38 -11.53
CA ARG A 150 3.04 -15.74 -11.74
C ARG A 150 3.65 -14.86 -12.85
N PRO A 151 4.96 -14.57 -12.78
CA PRO A 151 5.63 -13.88 -13.87
C PRO A 151 5.42 -14.63 -15.20
N MET A 152 5.05 -13.88 -16.24
CA MET A 152 4.85 -14.43 -17.57
C MET A 152 5.50 -13.56 -18.62
N ARG A 153 5.81 -14.13 -19.77
CA ARG A 153 6.29 -13.39 -20.93
C ARG A 153 5.14 -12.60 -21.54
N ILE A 154 5.31 -11.28 -21.65
CA ILE A 154 4.30 -10.40 -22.26
C ILE A 154 4.35 -10.56 -23.79
N PRO A 155 3.25 -10.91 -24.46
CA PRO A 155 3.18 -10.93 -25.91
C PRO A 155 3.61 -9.56 -26.50
N HIS A 156 4.34 -9.57 -27.61
CA HIS A 156 4.91 -8.34 -28.19
C HIS A 156 3.85 -7.35 -28.69
N HIS A 157 2.69 -7.86 -29.09
CA HIS A 157 1.58 -7.07 -29.61
C HIS A 157 0.68 -6.45 -28.52
N TRP A 158 0.84 -6.88 -27.27
CA TRP A 158 0.06 -6.26 -26.18
C TRP A 158 0.48 -4.82 -25.95
N LEU A 159 -0.53 -3.94 -25.76
CA LEU A 159 -0.30 -2.55 -25.39
C LEU A 159 0.42 -2.52 -24.04
N ARG A 160 1.57 -1.83 -23.99
CA ARG A 160 2.35 -1.62 -22.78
C ARG A 160 2.38 -0.17 -22.39
N GLY A 161 2.39 0.09 -21.09
CA GLY A 161 2.52 1.42 -20.50
C GLY A 161 3.39 1.40 -19.27
N ILE A 162 3.79 2.59 -18.84
CA ILE A 162 4.47 2.82 -17.57
C ILE A 162 3.72 3.92 -16.81
N ALA A 163 3.52 3.74 -15.53
CA ALA A 163 2.96 4.75 -14.65
C ALA A 163 3.93 5.02 -13.50
N GLY A 164 4.04 6.28 -13.08
CA GLY A 164 4.95 6.67 -12.02
C GLY A 164 4.35 7.63 -11.02
N ASP A 165 4.69 7.41 -9.77
CA ASP A 165 4.61 8.36 -8.67
C ASP A 165 6.03 8.76 -8.27
N TRP A 166 6.31 10.08 -8.30
CA TRP A 166 7.65 10.58 -8.06
C TRP A 166 7.86 10.98 -6.62
N GLY A 167 8.97 10.52 -6.06
CA GLY A 167 9.49 10.98 -4.78
C GLY A 167 11.02 10.92 -4.75
N SER A 168 11.65 11.73 -3.92
CA SER A 168 13.09 11.68 -3.65
C SER A 168 13.34 11.40 -2.16
N ALA A 169 12.85 12.24 -1.28
CA ALA A 169 12.86 12.00 0.17
C ALA A 169 11.82 10.95 0.58
N ARG A 170 10.67 10.93 -0.09
CA ARG A 170 9.69 9.84 -0.08
C ARG A 170 10.02 8.86 -1.19
N PRO A 171 9.59 7.60 -1.12
CA PRO A 171 9.79 6.64 -2.19
C PRO A 171 9.18 7.10 -3.50
N PHE A 172 9.82 6.80 -4.61
CA PHE A 172 9.15 6.78 -5.91
C PHE A 172 8.64 5.38 -6.21
N CYS A 173 7.63 5.28 -7.06
CA CYS A 173 7.19 4.01 -7.61
C CYS A 173 6.96 4.12 -9.11
N PHE A 174 7.54 3.21 -9.89
CA PHE A 174 7.25 3.04 -11.30
C PHE A 174 6.72 1.64 -11.54
N LEU A 175 5.57 1.55 -12.21
CA LEU A 175 4.89 0.30 -12.55
C LEU A 175 4.81 0.16 -14.06
N TRP A 176 5.27 -0.98 -14.59
CA TRP A 176 5.07 -1.36 -15.99
C TRP A 176 3.87 -2.27 -16.08
N PHE A 177 2.99 -1.97 -17.00
CA PHE A 177 1.78 -2.73 -17.21
C PHE A 177 1.53 -3.05 -18.68
N ALA A 178 0.78 -4.11 -18.92
CA ALA A 178 0.30 -4.50 -20.24
C ALA A 178 -1.21 -4.73 -20.20
N ILE A 179 -1.87 -4.55 -21.35
CA ILE A 179 -3.31 -4.79 -21.51
C ILE A 179 -3.48 -6.05 -22.34
N ALA A 180 -4.13 -7.06 -21.79
CA ALA A 180 -4.47 -8.27 -22.49
C ALA A 180 -5.48 -8.00 -23.63
N ASP A 181 -5.20 -8.52 -24.81
CA ASP A 181 -6.07 -8.34 -25.98
C ASP A 181 -7.03 -9.52 -26.22
N GLY A 182 -6.92 -10.57 -25.38
CA GLY A 182 -7.71 -11.78 -25.46
C GLY A 182 -7.11 -12.86 -26.37
N SER A 183 -5.89 -12.65 -26.90
CA SER A 183 -5.19 -13.66 -27.68
C SER A 183 -4.71 -14.84 -26.83
N GLU A 184 -4.51 -14.60 -25.55
CA GLU A 184 -4.08 -15.61 -24.59
C GLU A 184 -5.21 -15.99 -23.63
N SER A 185 -5.35 -17.27 -23.33
CA SER A 185 -6.48 -17.79 -22.54
C SER A 185 -6.37 -17.57 -21.04
N TYR A 186 -5.23 -17.13 -20.54
CA TYR A 186 -4.95 -17.00 -19.10
C TYR A 186 -5.31 -15.63 -18.52
N LEU A 187 -5.60 -14.62 -19.36
CA LEU A 187 -6.10 -13.33 -18.91
C LEU A 187 -7.28 -12.88 -19.79
N PRO A 188 -8.33 -12.34 -19.18
CA PRO A 188 -9.48 -11.84 -19.93
C PRO A 188 -9.10 -10.63 -20.79
N LYS A 189 -9.76 -10.49 -21.93
CA LYS A 189 -9.56 -9.35 -22.83
C LYS A 189 -9.83 -8.02 -22.09
N GLY A 190 -8.90 -7.09 -22.18
CA GLY A 190 -8.97 -5.80 -21.50
C GLY A 190 -8.41 -5.81 -20.06
N ALA A 191 -8.05 -6.97 -19.53
CA ALA A 191 -7.39 -7.04 -18.23
C ALA A 191 -6.04 -6.32 -18.26
N MET A 192 -5.75 -5.62 -17.17
CA MET A 192 -4.44 -5.01 -16.96
C MET A 192 -3.55 -5.97 -16.17
N TYR A 193 -2.36 -6.20 -16.67
CA TYR A 193 -1.32 -6.98 -15.99
C TYR A 193 -0.14 -6.09 -15.64
N VAL A 194 0.09 -5.84 -14.33
CA VAL A 194 1.28 -5.15 -13.83
C VAL A 194 2.41 -6.17 -13.73
N TYR A 195 3.41 -6.07 -14.60
CA TYR A 195 4.43 -7.10 -14.75
C TYR A 195 5.80 -6.76 -14.17
N ARG A 196 6.02 -5.47 -13.83
CA ARG A 196 7.27 -5.01 -13.23
C ARG A 196 7.01 -3.81 -12.33
N GLU A 197 7.78 -3.76 -11.26
CA GLU A 197 7.82 -2.68 -10.29
C GLU A 197 9.24 -2.18 -10.10
N TRP A 198 9.39 -0.89 -9.92
CA TRP A 198 10.58 -0.30 -9.32
C TRP A 198 10.18 0.66 -8.21
N TYR A 199 10.41 0.23 -6.98
CA TYR A 199 10.06 0.97 -5.78
C TYR A 199 11.32 1.53 -5.14
N GLY A 200 11.43 2.86 -5.05
CA GLY A 200 12.62 3.59 -4.63
C GLY A 200 12.67 3.87 -3.14
N ALA A 201 12.63 2.83 -2.30
CA ALA A 201 12.69 2.96 -0.86
C ALA A 201 13.95 2.32 -0.26
N SER A 202 14.52 2.95 0.77
CA SER A 202 15.57 2.39 1.63
C SER A 202 14.99 1.79 2.92
N ALA A 203 13.81 2.25 3.33
CA ALA A 203 13.03 1.79 4.46
C ALA A 203 11.54 2.14 4.20
N PRO A 204 10.58 1.62 4.96
CA PRO A 204 9.19 2.03 4.83
C PRO A 204 9.04 3.55 4.80
N ASN A 205 8.42 4.08 3.75
CA ASN A 205 8.18 5.51 3.52
C ASN A 205 9.42 6.42 3.47
N VAL A 206 10.64 5.85 3.27
CA VAL A 206 11.90 6.58 3.15
C VAL A 206 12.50 6.37 1.77
N GLY A 207 12.60 7.44 0.98
CA GLY A 207 13.10 7.39 -0.39
C GLY A 207 14.62 7.22 -0.50
N LEU A 208 15.08 6.77 -1.66
CA LEU A 208 16.50 6.57 -1.99
C LEU A 208 17.26 7.87 -2.24
N ARG A 209 16.58 9.02 -2.30
CA ARG A 209 17.14 10.35 -2.61
C ARG A 209 17.90 10.41 -3.95
N MET A 210 17.47 9.60 -4.91
CA MET A 210 18.00 9.62 -6.27
C MET A 210 17.57 10.89 -7.02
N THR A 211 18.40 11.33 -7.96
CA THR A 211 18.03 12.41 -8.85
C THR A 211 17.11 11.91 -9.98
N VAL A 212 16.43 12.83 -10.66
CA VAL A 212 15.56 12.50 -11.80
C VAL A 212 16.33 11.77 -12.90
N GLU A 213 17.56 12.19 -13.17
CA GLU A 213 18.43 11.61 -14.19
C GLU A 213 18.83 10.17 -13.86
N GLN A 214 19.17 9.92 -12.59
CA GLN A 214 19.49 8.57 -12.10
C GLN A 214 18.28 7.64 -12.21
N VAL A 215 17.08 8.15 -11.90
CA VAL A 215 15.85 7.36 -12.02
C VAL A 215 15.51 7.16 -13.50
N ALA A 216 15.69 8.15 -14.36
CA ALA A 216 15.47 7.98 -15.79
C ALA A 216 16.41 6.92 -16.40
N GLU A 217 17.68 6.91 -15.99
CA GLU A 217 18.62 5.88 -16.40
C GLU A 217 18.18 4.49 -15.91
N GLY A 218 17.83 4.36 -14.64
CA GLY A 218 17.34 3.08 -14.10
C GLY A 218 16.04 2.59 -14.74
N ILE A 219 15.15 3.48 -15.20
CA ILE A 219 13.98 3.12 -15.99
C ILE A 219 14.42 2.53 -17.34
N ARG A 220 15.36 3.18 -18.05
CA ARG A 220 15.86 2.71 -19.34
C ARG A 220 16.58 1.36 -19.20
N GLU A 221 17.41 1.18 -18.18
CA GLU A 221 18.08 -0.08 -17.90
C GLU A 221 17.08 -1.23 -17.72
N ARG A 222 16.00 -0.99 -16.97
CA ARG A 222 14.95 -1.99 -16.71
C ARG A 222 14.09 -2.31 -17.93
N GLN A 223 14.19 -1.50 -18.97
CA GLN A 223 13.50 -1.71 -20.25
C GLN A 223 14.37 -2.39 -21.29
N LEU A 224 15.66 -2.59 -21.01
CA LEU A 224 16.58 -3.27 -21.95
C LEU A 224 16.10 -4.68 -22.28
N GLY A 225 15.98 -4.97 -23.57
CA GLY A 225 15.51 -6.27 -24.05
C GLY A 225 13.99 -6.46 -24.04
N ASP A 226 13.22 -5.48 -23.57
CA ASP A 226 11.76 -5.48 -23.65
C ASP A 226 11.25 -4.58 -24.78
N GLU A 227 10.04 -4.86 -25.27
CA GLU A 227 9.29 -3.92 -26.08
C GLU A 227 9.02 -2.64 -25.30
N PRO A 228 9.32 -1.44 -25.83
CA PRO A 228 9.16 -0.20 -25.09
C PRO A 228 7.68 0.10 -24.80
N PRO A 229 7.37 0.73 -23.65
CA PRO A 229 6.02 1.21 -23.39
C PRO A 229 5.57 2.21 -24.47
N ARG A 230 4.35 2.06 -24.94
CA ARG A 230 3.73 3.00 -25.91
C ARG A 230 3.59 4.40 -25.35
N TYR A 231 3.42 4.51 -24.03
CA TYR A 231 3.30 5.77 -23.31
C TYR A 231 3.64 5.60 -21.84
N GLY A 232 3.96 6.74 -21.23
CA GLY A 232 4.12 6.84 -19.77
C GLY A 232 3.20 7.90 -19.19
N VAL A 233 2.71 7.69 -17.97
CA VAL A 233 1.97 8.68 -17.18
C VAL A 233 2.69 8.93 -15.85
N LEU A 234 2.68 10.17 -15.39
CA LEU A 234 3.36 10.61 -14.17
C LEU A 234 2.44 11.56 -13.40
N ASP A 235 2.61 11.63 -12.08
CA ASP A 235 1.88 12.60 -11.26
C ASP A 235 1.88 14.00 -11.91
N PRO A 236 0.72 14.64 -12.07
CA PRO A 236 0.63 16.00 -12.62
C PRO A 236 1.47 17.05 -11.88
N ALA A 237 1.71 16.87 -10.58
CA ALA A 237 2.59 17.78 -9.82
C ALA A 237 4.02 17.84 -10.40
N CYS A 238 4.48 16.77 -11.05
CA CYS A 238 5.79 16.72 -11.70
C CYS A 238 5.93 17.62 -12.94
N PHE A 239 4.82 18.17 -13.44
CA PHE A 239 4.79 19.07 -14.59
C PHE A 239 4.77 20.54 -14.19
N ALA A 240 4.63 20.84 -12.91
CA ALA A 240 4.73 22.20 -12.40
C ALA A 240 6.17 22.71 -12.50
N THR A 241 6.31 23.98 -12.85
CA THR A 241 7.61 24.68 -12.94
C THR A 241 7.73 25.68 -11.79
N ASP A 242 8.91 25.74 -11.19
CA ASP A 242 9.28 26.69 -10.14
C ASP A 242 10.68 27.23 -10.43
N GLY A 243 10.75 28.18 -11.36
CA GLY A 243 12.01 28.85 -11.73
C GLY A 243 13.04 28.02 -12.49
N GLY A 244 12.68 26.79 -12.92
CA GLY A 244 13.55 25.87 -13.65
C GLY A 244 12.75 24.82 -14.43
N PRO A 245 13.44 23.85 -15.08
CA PRO A 245 12.76 22.77 -15.76
C PRO A 245 11.98 21.91 -14.76
N SER A 246 10.75 21.54 -15.13
CA SER A 246 9.93 20.63 -14.33
C SER A 246 10.58 19.24 -14.21
N ILE A 247 10.13 18.46 -13.24
CA ILE A 247 10.57 17.05 -13.07
C ILE A 247 10.31 16.27 -14.37
N ALA A 248 9.14 16.47 -14.99
CA ALA A 248 8.78 15.80 -16.24
C ALA A 248 9.67 16.22 -17.43
N GLU A 249 10.06 17.49 -17.51
CA GLU A 249 11.02 17.97 -18.52
C GLU A 249 12.40 17.37 -18.31
N ARG A 250 12.87 17.24 -17.07
CA ARG A 250 14.15 16.57 -16.74
C ARG A 250 14.12 15.10 -17.14
N PHE A 251 13.03 14.38 -16.88
CA PHE A 251 12.84 13.02 -17.38
C PHE A 251 12.91 12.96 -18.90
N ALA A 252 12.26 13.90 -19.60
CA ALA A 252 12.26 13.96 -21.05
C ALA A 252 13.67 14.24 -21.62
N GLN A 253 14.44 15.14 -20.99
CA GLN A 253 15.84 15.42 -21.33
C GLN A 253 16.73 14.18 -21.13
N ALA A 254 16.44 13.36 -20.09
CA ALA A 254 17.11 12.09 -19.83
C ALA A 254 16.58 10.91 -20.68
N GLY A 255 15.70 11.18 -21.67
CA GLY A 255 15.21 10.19 -22.63
C GLY A 255 13.97 9.40 -22.21
N VAL A 256 13.32 9.75 -21.10
CA VAL A 256 12.06 9.12 -20.64
C VAL A 256 10.94 10.14 -20.67
N ARG A 257 9.93 9.92 -21.50
CA ARG A 257 8.83 10.86 -21.70
C ARG A 257 7.56 10.39 -21.01
N PHE A 258 6.95 11.30 -20.25
CA PHE A 258 5.68 11.12 -19.60
C PHE A 258 4.67 12.16 -20.05
N ARG A 259 3.40 11.83 -19.90
CA ARG A 259 2.26 12.76 -19.94
C ARG A 259 1.65 12.86 -18.54
N PRO A 260 0.95 13.95 -18.20
CA PRO A 260 0.24 14.06 -16.93
C PRO A 260 -0.78 12.93 -16.78
N ALA A 261 -0.80 12.30 -15.61
CA ALA A 261 -1.85 11.37 -15.24
C ALA A 261 -3.13 12.14 -14.85
N ASP A 262 -4.27 11.46 -14.85
CA ASP A 262 -5.44 11.96 -14.11
C ASP A 262 -5.24 11.60 -12.62
N ASN A 263 -5.08 12.62 -11.77
CA ASN A 263 -4.88 12.41 -10.34
C ASN A 263 -6.15 12.55 -9.49
N LYS A 264 -7.32 12.63 -10.11
CA LYS A 264 -8.58 12.60 -9.38
C LYS A 264 -8.69 11.28 -8.61
N ARG A 265 -8.74 11.39 -7.29
CA ARG A 265 -8.80 10.23 -6.38
C ARG A 265 -10.24 9.76 -6.23
N VAL A 266 -11.15 10.69 -5.92
CA VAL A 266 -12.57 10.45 -5.66
C VAL A 266 -13.41 11.23 -6.66
N GLY A 267 -14.45 10.59 -7.19
CA GLY A 267 -15.41 11.18 -8.12
C GLY A 267 -16.36 12.15 -7.44
N LYS A 268 -16.78 13.19 -8.15
CA LYS A 268 -17.87 14.07 -7.74
C LYS A 268 -19.17 13.59 -8.36
N LEU A 269 -20.26 13.59 -7.57
CA LEU A 269 -21.61 13.30 -8.06
C LEU A 269 -21.74 11.94 -8.78
N GLY A 270 -21.05 10.90 -8.30
CA GLY A 270 -21.14 9.55 -8.87
C GLY A 270 -20.27 9.32 -10.12
N ALA A 271 -19.39 10.27 -10.47
CA ALA A 271 -18.40 10.07 -11.52
C ALA A 271 -17.32 9.08 -11.06
N HIS A 272 -16.93 8.16 -11.93
CA HIS A 272 -15.83 7.23 -11.65
C HIS A 272 -14.51 7.98 -11.62
N ALA A 273 -13.83 7.97 -10.47
CA ALA A 273 -12.49 8.52 -10.31
C ALA A 273 -11.46 7.41 -10.10
N GLY A 274 -10.21 7.78 -9.87
CA GLY A 274 -9.10 6.84 -9.88
C GLY A 274 -9.28 5.64 -8.95
N TRP A 275 -9.79 5.84 -7.72
CA TRP A 275 -10.03 4.73 -6.80
C TRP A 275 -11.20 3.83 -7.23
N ASP A 276 -12.26 4.40 -7.80
CA ASP A 276 -13.38 3.63 -8.32
C ASP A 276 -12.96 2.80 -9.55
N LEU A 277 -12.16 3.39 -10.44
CA LEU A 277 -11.59 2.69 -11.60
C LEU A 277 -10.69 1.52 -11.16
N LEU A 278 -9.92 1.71 -10.09
CA LEU A 278 -9.11 0.63 -9.53
C LEU A 278 -9.99 -0.46 -8.92
N ARG A 279 -10.98 -0.10 -8.10
CA ARG A 279 -11.93 -1.05 -7.51
C ARG A 279 -12.70 -1.83 -8.57
N ASN A 280 -13.18 -1.16 -9.63
CA ASN A 280 -13.87 -1.82 -10.73
C ASN A 280 -13.01 -2.91 -11.38
N ARG A 281 -11.69 -2.66 -11.56
CA ARG A 281 -10.78 -3.68 -12.09
C ARG A 281 -10.50 -4.80 -11.10
N LEU A 282 -10.46 -4.51 -9.79
CA LEU A 282 -10.30 -5.54 -8.76
C LEU A 282 -11.51 -6.45 -8.69
N VAL A 283 -12.71 -5.87 -8.66
CA VAL A 283 -13.98 -6.64 -8.64
C VAL A 283 -14.18 -7.38 -9.96
N GLY A 284 -13.88 -6.72 -11.07
CA GLY A 284 -14.02 -7.29 -12.40
C GLY A 284 -15.48 -7.49 -12.83
N GLU A 285 -15.71 -8.49 -13.68
CA GLU A 285 -17.01 -8.85 -14.20
C GLU A 285 -17.25 -10.34 -13.99
N ASP A 286 -18.45 -10.72 -13.53
CA ASP A 286 -18.81 -12.10 -13.20
C ASP A 286 -17.83 -12.83 -12.28
N GLY A 287 -17.22 -12.09 -11.34
CA GLY A 287 -16.21 -12.64 -10.41
C GLY A 287 -14.82 -12.85 -11.01
N VAL A 288 -14.59 -12.38 -12.25
CA VAL A 288 -13.30 -12.47 -12.92
C VAL A 288 -12.59 -11.11 -12.84
N PRO A 289 -11.47 -10.99 -12.14
CA PRO A 289 -10.74 -9.72 -12.02
C PRO A 289 -10.26 -9.21 -13.39
N MET A 290 -10.19 -7.88 -13.50
CA MET A 290 -9.64 -7.19 -14.67
C MET A 290 -8.32 -6.47 -14.34
N LEU A 291 -7.72 -6.82 -13.19
CA LEU A 291 -6.40 -6.41 -12.75
C LEU A 291 -5.64 -7.61 -12.19
N TYR A 292 -4.44 -7.82 -12.71
CA TYR A 292 -3.52 -8.84 -12.22
C TYR A 292 -2.16 -8.21 -11.96
N ILE A 293 -1.51 -8.65 -10.88
CA ILE A 293 -0.21 -8.13 -10.43
C ILE A 293 0.76 -9.30 -10.40
N SER A 294 1.88 -9.15 -11.08
CA SER A 294 2.94 -10.16 -11.03
C SER A 294 3.50 -10.30 -9.61
N SER A 295 3.76 -11.52 -9.19
CA SER A 295 4.35 -11.80 -7.86
C SER A 295 5.72 -11.12 -7.63
N VAL A 296 6.38 -10.62 -8.67
CA VAL A 296 7.62 -9.84 -8.55
C VAL A 296 7.39 -8.38 -8.12
N CYS A 297 6.15 -7.88 -8.17
CA CYS A 297 5.77 -6.54 -7.71
C CYS A 297 5.53 -6.54 -6.19
N ALA A 298 6.56 -6.85 -5.43
CA ALA A 298 6.47 -7.16 -4.01
C ALA A 298 5.97 -5.98 -3.17
N ASN A 299 6.38 -4.74 -3.49
CA ASN A 299 5.94 -3.57 -2.72
C ASN A 299 4.49 -3.21 -3.01
N LEU A 300 4.04 -3.28 -4.26
CA LEU A 300 2.64 -3.06 -4.61
C LEU A 300 1.73 -4.11 -3.92
N ILE A 301 2.11 -5.38 -3.96
CA ILE A 301 1.37 -6.46 -3.29
C ILE A 301 1.32 -6.25 -1.78
N ARG A 302 2.41 -5.76 -1.19
CA ARG A 302 2.51 -5.49 0.25
C ARG A 302 1.70 -4.27 0.66
N THR A 303 1.78 -3.16 -0.09
CA THR A 303 1.25 -1.86 0.34
C THR A 303 -0.20 -1.65 -0.04
N LEU A 304 -0.68 -2.19 -1.17
CA LEU A 304 -2.05 -1.97 -1.63
C LEU A 304 -3.12 -2.41 -0.60
N PRO A 305 -3.03 -3.59 0.04
CA PRO A 305 -4.01 -3.98 1.04
C PRO A 305 -3.93 -3.18 2.34
N LEU A 306 -2.83 -2.46 2.58
CA LEU A 306 -2.61 -1.69 3.80
C LEU A 306 -3.20 -0.28 3.75
N LEU A 307 -3.64 0.18 2.58
CA LEU A 307 -4.35 1.46 2.46
C LEU A 307 -5.61 1.44 3.31
N GLN A 308 -5.81 2.49 4.07
CA GLN A 308 -6.99 2.69 4.92
C GLN A 308 -7.81 3.87 4.41
N HIS A 309 -9.06 3.94 4.84
CA HIS A 309 -9.89 5.11 4.59
C HIS A 309 -9.35 6.33 5.33
N ASP A 310 -9.37 7.50 4.67
CA ASP A 310 -9.06 8.76 5.34
C ASP A 310 -10.12 9.07 6.39
N VAL A 311 -9.69 9.39 7.62
CA VAL A 311 -10.61 9.64 8.75
C VAL A 311 -11.51 10.86 8.49
N ARG A 312 -11.02 11.86 7.75
CA ARG A 312 -11.75 13.09 7.44
C ARG A 312 -12.55 12.99 6.15
N ARG A 313 -12.14 12.11 5.24
CA ARG A 313 -12.75 11.86 3.94
C ARG A 313 -12.87 10.36 3.70
N PRO A 314 -13.85 9.68 4.30
CA PRO A 314 -13.97 8.21 4.23
C PRO A 314 -14.05 7.64 2.81
N GLU A 315 -14.44 8.45 1.84
CA GLU A 315 -14.46 8.13 0.41
C GLU A 315 -13.05 8.07 -0.22
N ASP A 316 -12.05 8.63 0.44
CA ASP A 316 -10.66 8.70 -0.03
C ASP A 316 -9.78 7.76 0.80
N ALA A 317 -8.63 7.38 0.24
CA ALA A 317 -7.60 6.66 0.98
C ALA A 317 -6.72 7.63 1.76
N ALA A 318 -6.28 7.22 2.95
CA ALA A 318 -5.32 7.98 3.75
C ALA A 318 -3.97 8.11 3.03
N THR A 319 -3.29 9.25 3.21
CA THR A 319 -2.02 9.60 2.55
C THR A 319 -0.83 9.67 3.50
N ASP A 320 -1.03 9.33 4.75
CA ASP A 320 0.02 9.32 5.78
C ASP A 320 0.83 8.02 5.81
N GLY A 321 0.38 7.00 5.06
CA GLY A 321 1.03 5.70 4.89
C GLY A 321 1.91 5.58 3.63
N GLU A 322 2.24 4.34 3.28
CA GLU A 322 2.96 3.99 2.04
C GLU A 322 1.97 3.86 0.86
N ASP A 323 1.53 4.97 0.29
CA ASP A 323 0.54 5.01 -0.80
C ASP A 323 1.16 5.08 -2.22
N HIS A 324 2.49 5.27 -2.33
CA HIS A 324 3.19 5.52 -3.59
C HIS A 324 2.97 4.47 -4.69
N ALA A 325 2.97 3.17 -4.32
CA ALA A 325 2.72 2.11 -5.30
C ALA A 325 1.24 2.07 -5.73
N ALA A 326 0.34 2.37 -4.81
CA ALA A 326 -1.09 2.44 -5.08
C ALA A 326 -1.44 3.67 -5.93
N ASP A 327 -0.80 4.82 -5.70
CA ASP A 327 -0.97 6.02 -6.54
C ASP A 327 -0.43 5.78 -7.96
N SER A 328 0.74 5.15 -8.12
CA SER A 328 1.22 4.70 -9.43
C SER A 328 0.22 3.77 -10.13
N LEU A 329 -0.36 2.81 -9.40
CA LEU A 329 -1.38 1.91 -9.94
C LEU A 329 -2.65 2.68 -10.33
N ARG A 330 -3.09 3.64 -9.50
CA ARG A 330 -4.21 4.53 -9.79
C ARG A 330 -3.98 5.32 -11.09
N TYR A 331 -2.78 5.86 -11.30
CA TYR A 331 -2.42 6.53 -12.55
C TYR A 331 -2.45 5.57 -13.75
N ALA A 332 -1.97 4.33 -13.57
CA ALA A 332 -2.04 3.31 -14.61
C ALA A 332 -3.48 3.02 -15.02
N VAL A 333 -4.37 2.72 -14.06
CA VAL A 333 -5.77 2.39 -14.35
C VAL A 333 -6.55 3.58 -14.88
N SER A 334 -6.29 4.80 -14.41
CA SER A 334 -6.89 6.03 -14.94
C SER A 334 -6.47 6.32 -16.37
N SER A 335 -5.25 5.93 -16.75
CA SER A 335 -4.77 6.07 -18.14
C SER A 335 -5.45 5.13 -19.13
N ARG A 336 -6.07 4.06 -18.63
CA ARG A 336 -6.83 3.03 -19.37
C ARG A 336 -8.05 2.59 -18.56
N PRO A 337 -9.05 3.44 -18.45
CA PRO A 337 -10.29 3.11 -17.73
C PRO A 337 -10.92 1.83 -18.29
N TRP A 338 -11.42 1.02 -17.39
CA TRP A 338 -12.26 -0.13 -17.70
C TRP A 338 -13.49 -0.05 -16.79
N ILE A 339 -14.65 -0.16 -17.40
CA ILE A 339 -15.95 -0.10 -16.73
C ILE A 339 -16.70 -1.37 -17.10
N PRO A 340 -17.28 -2.12 -16.13
CA PRO A 340 -18.07 -3.31 -16.41
C PRO A 340 -19.22 -3.02 -17.37
N ALA A 341 -19.52 -3.96 -18.26
CA ALA A 341 -20.68 -3.89 -19.12
C ALA A 341 -21.94 -3.89 -18.24
N GLY A 342 -22.77 -2.86 -18.34
CA GLY A 342 -24.01 -2.71 -17.55
C GLY A 342 -23.97 -1.63 -16.47
N LEU A 343 -22.81 -1.05 -16.17
CA LEU A 343 -22.81 0.24 -15.49
C LEU A 343 -23.20 1.34 -16.49
N PRO A 344 -24.07 2.30 -16.10
CA PRO A 344 -24.42 3.40 -16.98
C PRO A 344 -23.16 4.13 -17.42
N GLU A 345 -22.99 4.30 -18.74
CA GLU A 345 -21.96 5.22 -19.24
C GLU A 345 -22.16 6.58 -18.56
N GLU A 346 -21.07 7.20 -18.10
CA GLU A 346 -21.15 8.60 -17.66
C GLU A 346 -21.85 9.40 -18.76
N PRO A 347 -22.91 10.14 -18.42
CA PRO A 347 -23.58 10.94 -19.40
C PRO A 347 -22.55 11.93 -19.97
N LYS A 348 -22.23 11.78 -21.24
CA LYS A 348 -21.39 12.76 -21.95
C LYS A 348 -22.07 14.11 -21.71
N LEU A 349 -21.36 15.04 -21.08
CA LEU A 349 -21.82 16.40 -20.83
C LEU A 349 -21.91 17.15 -22.18
N THR A 350 -22.85 16.70 -23.01
CA THR A 350 -23.20 17.39 -24.25
C THR A 350 -24.21 18.49 -23.90
N LEU A 351 -24.26 19.53 -24.74
CA LEU A 351 -25.25 20.60 -24.59
C LEU A 351 -26.67 20.03 -24.56
N ASP A 352 -26.95 18.98 -25.34
CA ASP A 352 -28.24 18.29 -25.35
C ASP A 352 -28.57 17.61 -24.02
N PHE A 353 -27.59 16.97 -23.36
CA PHE A 353 -27.77 16.38 -22.04
C PHE A 353 -28.07 17.44 -20.98
N LEU A 354 -27.35 18.54 -20.98
CA LEU A 354 -27.58 19.66 -20.07
C LEU A 354 -28.96 20.32 -20.29
N TRP A 355 -29.40 20.39 -21.57
CA TRP A 355 -30.76 20.88 -21.94
C TRP A 355 -31.86 19.94 -21.42
N GLN A 356 -31.73 18.65 -21.64
CA GLN A 356 -32.68 17.65 -21.14
C GLN A 356 -32.76 17.61 -19.62
N GLN A 357 -31.64 17.77 -18.92
CA GLN A 357 -31.61 17.89 -17.47
C GLN A 357 -32.36 19.13 -16.96
N ARG A 358 -32.21 20.26 -17.64
CA ARG A 358 -32.90 21.50 -17.34
C ARG A 358 -34.43 21.40 -17.59
N GLU A 359 -34.83 20.73 -18.65
CA GLU A 359 -36.27 20.47 -18.94
C GLU A 359 -36.89 19.54 -17.89
N ARG A 360 -36.20 18.48 -17.47
CA ARG A 360 -36.69 17.58 -16.40
C ARG A 360 -36.82 18.31 -15.05
N GLN A 361 -35.89 19.20 -14.73
CA GLN A 361 -35.97 20.03 -13.51
C GLN A 361 -37.13 21.04 -13.59
N ARG A 362 -37.46 21.59 -14.77
CA ARG A 362 -38.61 22.49 -14.96
C ARG A 362 -39.93 21.75 -14.94
N ALA A 363 -39.98 20.49 -15.32
CA ALA A 363 -41.20 19.68 -15.29
C ALA A 363 -41.50 19.08 -13.91
N ALA A 364 -40.56 19.15 -12.98
CA ALA A 364 -40.67 18.66 -11.60
C ALA A 364 -41.01 19.77 -10.59
N LEU A 365 -41.11 21.03 -11.05
CA LEU A 365 -41.58 22.22 -10.30
C LEU A 365 -42.99 22.57 -10.74
#